data_1ce65eaf14543ddb225c48d7beafb7c2
#
_entry.id   1ce65eaf14543ddb225c48d7beafb7c2
#
_cell.length_a   1.000
_cell.length_b   1.000
_cell.length_c   1.000
_cell.angle_alpha   90.00
_cell.angle_beta   90.00
_cell.angle_gamma   90.00
#
_symmetry.space_group_name_H-M   'P 1'
#
loop_
_entity.id
_entity.type
_entity.pdbx_description
1 polymer ?
#
loop_
_entity_poly.entity_id
_entity_poly.type
_entity_poly.pdbx_seq_one_letter_code
_entity_poly.pdbx_strand_id
1 'polypeptide(L)'
;GAVRDIKLPPGALQKLADVEPRLVGQTFDLPPVDPGLNSRVAGVLTGSMDDYGLAVLDLSNPAAPRYAEHRADHKQNVGSVGKLVVALALFQALADLHPQDIEARRKLLKTTLVTADTFSQTDHHTVRMFDPASRTLTRRAVRIGDQATLYEWLDWMLSPSSNSVAGMVMREAMLLRHFGAAYPVPEAQIQQFFNSTP
;
A
#
# COMPACT_ATOMS: atom_id res chain seq x y z
N GLY A 1 -15.16 -21.70 11.86
CA GLY A 1 -16.09 -20.67 12.25
C GLY A 1 -16.79 -20.14 11.01
N ALA A 2 -18.13 -20.05 11.02
CA ALA A 2 -18.91 -19.51 9.93
C ALA A 2 -18.43 -18.08 9.64
N VAL A 3 -18.07 -17.79 8.39
CA VAL A 3 -17.89 -16.43 7.93
C VAL A 3 -19.26 -15.75 8.08
N ARG A 4 -19.37 -14.83 9.03
CA ARG A 4 -20.56 -13.99 9.09
C ARG A 4 -20.65 -13.25 7.78
N ASP A 5 -21.80 -13.31 7.10
CA ASP A 5 -22.12 -12.44 5.96
C ASP A 5 -22.14 -10.99 6.45
N ILE A 6 -20.95 -10.38 6.49
CA ILE A 6 -20.80 -8.96 6.77
C ILE A 6 -21.18 -8.27 5.47
N LYS A 7 -22.35 -7.62 5.47
CA LYS A 7 -22.76 -6.76 4.35
C LYS A 7 -21.73 -5.63 4.24
N LEU A 8 -20.96 -5.65 3.17
CA LEU A 8 -19.98 -4.59 2.91
C LEU A 8 -20.72 -3.25 2.67
N PRO A 9 -20.13 -2.13 3.13
CA PRO A 9 -20.71 -0.82 2.86
C PRO A 9 -20.77 -0.54 1.35
N PRO A 10 -21.67 0.32 0.89
CA PRO A 10 -21.73 0.74 -0.51
C PRO A 10 -20.35 1.22 -0.99
N GLY A 11 -19.92 0.78 -2.18
CA GLY A 11 -18.63 1.12 -2.76
C GLY A 11 -17.45 0.25 -2.32
N ALA A 12 -17.60 -0.64 -1.33
CA ALA A 12 -16.51 -1.51 -0.88
C ALA A 12 -16.00 -2.49 -1.95
N LEU A 13 -16.83 -2.82 -2.94
CA LEU A 13 -16.51 -3.68 -4.09
C LEU A 13 -16.79 -2.93 -5.40
N GLN A 14 -16.43 -1.67 -5.48
CA GLN A 14 -16.58 -0.88 -6.69
C GLN A 14 -15.67 -1.41 -7.80
N LYS A 15 -16.19 -1.51 -9.02
CA LYS A 15 -15.38 -1.87 -10.19
C LYS A 15 -14.39 -0.74 -10.48
N LEU A 16 -13.18 -1.10 -10.94
CA LEU A 16 -12.16 -0.10 -11.27
C LEU A 16 -12.67 0.94 -12.29
N ALA A 17 -13.53 0.52 -13.24
CA ALA A 17 -14.14 1.42 -14.22
C ALA A 17 -15.10 2.46 -13.60
N ASP A 18 -15.61 2.17 -12.40
CA ASP A 18 -16.54 3.05 -11.67
C ASP A 18 -15.80 3.96 -10.66
N VAL A 19 -14.47 3.80 -10.56
CA VAL A 19 -13.64 4.66 -9.70
C VAL A 19 -13.35 5.97 -10.42
N GLU A 20 -13.85 7.06 -9.89
CA GLU A 20 -13.64 8.41 -10.40
C GLU A 20 -12.72 9.21 -9.47
N PRO A 21 -11.40 9.29 -9.77
CA PRO A 21 -10.47 10.10 -8.99
C PRO A 21 -10.71 11.59 -9.29
N ARG A 22 -11.28 12.30 -8.33
CA ARG A 22 -11.81 13.67 -8.53
C ARG A 22 -10.77 14.75 -8.72
N LEU A 23 -9.52 14.50 -8.33
CA LEU A 23 -8.42 15.47 -8.39
C LEU A 23 -7.30 15.07 -9.36
N VAL A 24 -7.48 14.02 -10.16
CA VAL A 24 -6.47 13.61 -11.13
C VAL A 24 -6.22 14.72 -12.16
N GLY A 25 -4.95 15.10 -12.33
CA GLY A 25 -4.54 16.13 -13.26
C GLY A 25 -4.86 17.57 -12.83
N GLN A 26 -5.37 17.76 -11.61
CA GLN A 26 -5.60 19.08 -11.05
C GLN A 26 -4.54 19.40 -9.99
N THR A 27 -4.02 20.62 -10.04
CA THR A 27 -3.28 21.23 -8.93
C THR A 27 -4.27 22.05 -8.11
N PHE A 28 -4.27 21.86 -6.80
CA PHE A 28 -5.03 22.70 -5.92
C PHE A 28 -4.27 22.90 -4.61
N ASP A 29 -4.43 24.07 -4.02
CA ASP A 29 -3.93 24.33 -2.68
C ASP A 29 -4.96 23.85 -1.67
N LEU A 30 -4.49 23.30 -0.54
CA LEU A 30 -5.37 22.91 0.55
C LEU A 30 -6.19 24.12 1.00
N PRO A 31 -7.54 24.07 0.94
CA PRO A 31 -8.35 25.23 1.32
C PRO A 31 -8.22 25.52 2.82
N PRO A 32 -8.50 26.74 3.26
CA PRO A 32 -8.56 27.05 4.67
C PRO A 32 -9.62 26.21 5.37
N VAL A 33 -9.47 26.03 6.68
CA VAL A 33 -10.44 25.28 7.50
C VAL A 33 -11.83 25.87 7.37
N ASP A 34 -12.80 25.04 6.93
CA ASP A 34 -14.22 25.38 6.91
C ASP A 34 -14.80 25.22 8.32
N PRO A 35 -15.25 26.29 8.98
CA PRO A 35 -15.72 26.20 10.36
C PRO A 35 -16.94 25.29 10.54
N GLY A 36 -17.84 25.25 9.56
CA GLY A 36 -19.03 24.41 9.62
C GLY A 36 -18.72 22.93 9.48
N LEU A 37 -17.83 22.58 8.55
CA LEU A 37 -17.34 21.19 8.40
C LEU A 37 -16.54 20.80 9.66
N ASN A 38 -15.66 21.69 10.14
CA ASN A 38 -14.81 21.42 11.29
C ASN A 38 -15.64 21.16 12.57
N SER A 39 -16.67 21.94 12.81
CA SER A 39 -17.59 21.73 13.93
C SER A 39 -18.30 20.37 13.85
N ARG A 40 -18.74 19.96 12.65
CA ARG A 40 -19.38 18.65 12.45
C ARG A 40 -18.40 17.49 12.68
N VAL A 41 -17.18 17.62 12.17
CA VAL A 41 -16.12 16.62 12.35
C VAL A 41 -15.76 16.49 13.83
N ALA A 42 -15.56 17.60 14.53
CA ALA A 42 -15.31 17.60 15.97
C ALA A 42 -16.46 16.95 16.76
N GLY A 43 -17.70 17.15 16.34
CA GLY A 43 -18.88 16.59 16.99
C GLY A 43 -19.02 15.06 16.92
N VAL A 44 -18.26 14.39 16.04
CA VAL A 44 -18.25 12.91 15.96
C VAL A 44 -17.12 12.27 16.78
N LEU A 45 -16.16 13.08 17.24
CA LEU A 45 -15.07 12.59 18.09
C LEU A 45 -15.60 12.35 19.51
N THR A 46 -15.25 11.21 20.09
CA THR A 46 -15.65 10.80 21.44
C THR A 46 -14.41 10.52 22.30
N GLY A 47 -14.53 10.72 23.61
CA GLY A 47 -13.41 10.51 24.53
C GLY A 47 -12.49 11.74 24.62
N SER A 48 -11.19 11.50 24.83
CA SER A 48 -10.20 12.58 24.87
C SER A 48 -9.91 13.09 23.47
N MET A 49 -10.14 14.38 23.23
CA MET A 49 -9.81 15.01 21.96
C MET A 49 -8.31 14.95 21.63
N ASP A 50 -7.45 14.81 22.64
CA ASP A 50 -6.01 14.70 22.47
C ASP A 50 -5.55 13.35 21.90
N ASP A 51 -6.42 12.35 21.90
CA ASP A 51 -6.12 11.02 21.34
C ASP A 51 -6.22 10.98 19.82
N TYR A 52 -6.72 12.05 19.18
CA TYR A 52 -6.97 12.10 17.74
C TYR A 52 -6.06 13.09 17.03
N GLY A 53 -5.57 12.69 15.86
CA GLY A 53 -5.11 13.57 14.79
C GLY A 53 -5.98 13.32 13.56
N LEU A 54 -6.60 14.33 12.99
CA LEU A 54 -7.57 14.19 11.92
C LEU A 54 -7.42 15.30 10.89
N ALA A 55 -7.50 14.90 9.60
CA ALA A 55 -7.64 15.81 8.47
C ALA A 55 -8.69 15.24 7.53
N VAL A 56 -9.66 16.05 7.14
CA VAL A 56 -10.76 15.65 6.24
C VAL A 56 -10.85 16.65 5.10
N LEU A 57 -10.70 16.16 3.87
CA LEU A 57 -10.94 16.92 2.65
C LEU A 57 -12.24 16.43 2.02
N ASP A 58 -13.28 17.28 2.03
CA ASP A 58 -14.57 17.01 1.41
C ASP A 58 -14.52 17.40 -0.07
N LEU A 59 -14.53 16.40 -0.94
CA LEU A 59 -14.53 16.50 -2.40
C LEU A 59 -15.93 16.27 -3.01
N SER A 60 -17.01 16.40 -2.25
CA SER A 60 -18.38 16.27 -2.77
C SER A 60 -18.64 17.27 -3.89
N ASN A 61 -18.07 18.47 -3.78
CA ASN A 61 -17.97 19.44 -4.86
C ASN A 61 -16.48 19.70 -5.17
N PRO A 62 -15.89 19.08 -6.20
CA PRO A 62 -14.47 19.25 -6.53
C PRO A 62 -14.09 20.69 -6.92
N ALA A 63 -15.05 21.50 -7.41
CA ALA A 63 -14.82 22.92 -7.73
C ALA A 63 -14.75 23.83 -6.49
N ALA A 64 -15.24 23.35 -5.34
CA ALA A 64 -15.22 24.06 -4.08
C ALA A 64 -14.95 23.06 -2.93
N PRO A 65 -13.75 22.48 -2.86
CA PRO A 65 -13.40 21.53 -1.80
C PRO A 65 -13.41 22.23 -0.42
N ARG A 66 -13.81 21.48 0.61
CA ARG A 66 -13.80 21.97 1.99
C ARG A 66 -12.86 21.15 2.84
N TYR A 67 -12.23 21.81 3.79
CA TYR A 67 -11.25 21.17 4.68
C TYR A 67 -11.63 21.34 6.14
N ALA A 68 -11.41 20.28 6.91
CA ALA A 68 -11.52 20.28 8.36
C ALA A 68 -10.32 19.56 8.96
N GLU A 69 -9.89 20.01 10.14
CA GLU A 69 -8.78 19.38 10.83
C GLU A 69 -8.93 19.44 12.35
N HIS A 70 -8.29 18.48 13.00
CA HIS A 70 -8.04 18.48 14.42
C HIS A 70 -6.65 17.89 14.66
N ARG A 71 -5.72 18.71 15.18
CA ARG A 71 -4.32 18.31 15.41
C ARG A 71 -3.72 17.58 14.19
N ALA A 72 -3.95 18.08 12.98
CA ALA A 72 -3.55 17.44 11.75
C ALA A 72 -2.02 17.32 11.56
N ASP A 73 -1.27 18.18 12.23
CA ASP A 73 0.20 18.20 12.28
C ASP A 73 0.80 17.28 13.36
N HIS A 74 -0.05 16.64 14.20
CA HIS A 74 0.41 15.76 15.25
C HIS A 74 1.07 14.50 14.68
N LYS A 75 2.34 14.31 14.99
CA LYS A 75 3.11 13.15 14.58
C LYS A 75 2.80 11.97 15.47
N GLN A 76 2.26 10.91 14.87
CA GLN A 76 1.98 9.64 15.54
C GLN A 76 2.33 8.46 14.67
N ASN A 77 2.47 7.30 15.30
CA ASN A 77 2.71 6.06 14.56
C ASN A 77 1.45 5.69 13.78
N VAL A 78 1.56 5.70 12.46
CA VAL A 78 0.44 5.39 11.55
C VAL A 78 0.17 3.88 11.42
N GLY A 79 1.00 3.02 12.04
CA GLY A 79 0.87 1.58 11.94
C GLY A 79 0.85 1.11 10.48
N SER A 80 -0.03 0.17 10.18
CA SER A 80 -0.13 -0.44 8.85
C SER A 80 -0.63 0.49 7.73
N VAL A 81 -1.11 1.69 8.04
CA VAL A 81 -1.40 2.70 7.00
C VAL A 81 -0.13 3.07 6.22
N GLY A 82 1.05 2.99 6.86
CA GLY A 82 2.34 3.18 6.19
C GLY A 82 2.58 2.24 5.00
N LYS A 83 1.93 1.08 4.94
CA LYS A 83 2.03 0.15 3.80
C LYS A 83 1.45 0.73 2.50
N LEU A 84 0.51 1.68 2.59
CA LEU A 84 0.04 2.42 1.42
C LEU A 84 1.15 3.27 0.81
N VAL A 85 2.03 3.84 1.63
CA VAL A 85 3.21 4.58 1.14
C VAL A 85 4.20 3.65 0.46
N VAL A 86 4.40 2.44 1.00
CA VAL A 86 5.26 1.41 0.37
C VAL A 86 4.68 1.00 -0.98
N ALA A 87 3.36 0.76 -1.06
CA ALA A 87 2.69 0.45 -2.33
C ALA A 87 2.81 1.60 -3.33
N LEU A 88 2.62 2.85 -2.88
CA LEU A 88 2.78 4.03 -3.72
C LEU A 88 4.22 4.14 -4.26
N ALA A 89 5.23 3.89 -3.43
CA ALA A 89 6.64 3.90 -3.86
C ALA A 89 6.92 2.85 -4.95
N LEU A 90 6.37 1.64 -4.82
CA LEU A 90 6.47 0.61 -5.85
C LEU A 90 5.79 1.03 -7.15
N PHE A 91 4.54 1.54 -7.08
CA PHE A 91 3.81 1.98 -8.26
C PHE A 91 4.48 3.19 -8.92
N GLN A 92 5.07 4.10 -8.16
CA GLN A 92 5.81 5.23 -8.70
C GLN A 92 7.07 4.75 -9.44
N ALA A 93 7.83 3.81 -8.85
CA ALA A 93 9.01 3.23 -9.51
C ALA A 93 8.64 2.52 -10.83
N LEU A 94 7.52 1.80 -10.87
CA LEU A 94 6.99 1.20 -12.09
C LEU A 94 6.56 2.27 -13.12
N ALA A 95 5.97 3.36 -12.66
CA ALA A 95 5.54 4.45 -13.53
C ALA A 95 6.73 5.22 -14.10
N ASP A 96 7.77 5.44 -13.31
CA ASP A 96 9.01 6.11 -13.75
C ASP A 96 9.73 5.26 -14.81
N LEU A 97 9.72 3.94 -14.65
CA LEU A 97 10.34 3.02 -15.62
C LEU A 97 9.54 2.90 -16.92
N HIS A 98 8.22 2.83 -16.84
CA HIS A 98 7.32 2.67 -17.99
C HIS A 98 6.21 3.73 -17.98
N PRO A 99 6.52 5.02 -18.27
CA PRO A 99 5.57 6.14 -18.09
C PRO A 99 4.27 5.98 -18.87
N GLN A 100 4.34 5.44 -20.10
CA GLN A 100 3.21 5.31 -21.01
C GLN A 100 2.77 3.87 -21.26
N ASP A 101 3.45 2.87 -20.69
CA ASP A 101 3.17 1.46 -20.91
C ASP A 101 2.66 0.77 -19.63
N ILE A 102 1.34 0.79 -19.47
CA ILE A 102 0.67 0.16 -18.33
C ILE A 102 0.76 -1.37 -18.37
N GLU A 103 0.84 -1.94 -19.57
CA GLU A 103 0.97 -3.40 -19.72
C GLU A 103 2.37 -3.89 -19.32
N ALA A 104 3.42 -3.13 -19.63
CA ALA A 104 4.75 -3.43 -19.11
C ALA A 104 4.79 -3.40 -17.58
N ARG A 105 4.15 -2.39 -16.94
CA ARG A 105 4.03 -2.33 -15.46
C ARG A 105 3.29 -3.56 -14.91
N ARG A 106 2.17 -3.93 -15.51
CA ARG A 106 1.39 -5.12 -15.13
C ARG A 106 2.17 -6.41 -15.32
N LYS A 107 2.92 -6.51 -16.42
CA LYS A 107 3.78 -7.65 -16.70
C LYS A 107 4.83 -7.81 -15.60
N LEU A 108 5.57 -6.75 -15.26
CA LEU A 108 6.56 -6.79 -14.16
C LEU A 108 5.92 -7.29 -12.86
N LEU A 109 4.79 -6.74 -12.44
CA LEU A 109 4.11 -7.19 -11.23
C LEU A 109 3.75 -8.68 -11.26
N LYS A 110 3.24 -9.18 -12.40
CA LYS A 110 2.68 -10.53 -12.48
C LYS A 110 3.70 -11.62 -12.80
N THR A 111 4.88 -11.27 -13.33
CA THR A 111 5.87 -12.25 -13.79
C THR A 111 7.19 -12.20 -13.03
N THR A 112 7.49 -11.11 -12.31
CA THR A 112 8.70 -11.06 -11.50
C THR A 112 8.53 -11.94 -10.26
N LEU A 113 9.30 -13.02 -10.19
CA LEU A 113 9.38 -13.87 -9.01
C LEU A 113 10.33 -13.24 -7.99
N VAL A 114 9.86 -13.11 -6.76
CA VAL A 114 10.62 -12.59 -5.62
C VAL A 114 10.73 -13.68 -4.57
N THR A 115 11.94 -13.90 -4.10
CA THR A 115 12.23 -14.88 -3.03
C THR A 115 12.42 -14.15 -1.70
N ALA A 116 11.71 -14.60 -0.67
CA ALA A 116 11.86 -14.09 0.68
C ALA A 116 13.29 -14.28 1.21
N ASP A 117 13.86 -13.23 1.74
CA ASP A 117 15.16 -13.20 2.40
C ASP A 117 15.09 -12.57 3.79
N THR A 118 16.20 -12.04 4.28
CA THR A 118 16.31 -11.41 5.61
C THR A 118 15.50 -10.12 5.77
N PHE A 119 14.99 -9.51 4.66
CA PHE A 119 14.03 -8.42 4.72
C PHE A 119 12.65 -8.88 5.17
N SER A 120 12.33 -10.17 5.06
CA SER A 120 11.12 -10.75 5.62
C SER A 120 11.32 -11.04 7.12
N GLN A 121 11.10 -10.02 7.94
CA GLN A 121 11.23 -10.14 9.39
C GLN A 121 10.12 -11.01 9.99
N THR A 122 10.34 -11.50 11.22
CA THR A 122 9.34 -12.28 11.95
C THR A 122 8.03 -11.50 12.11
N ASP A 123 6.92 -12.14 11.75
CA ASP A 123 5.60 -11.54 11.73
C ASP A 123 4.54 -12.55 12.18
N HIS A 124 3.54 -12.08 12.88
CA HIS A 124 2.39 -12.91 13.30
C HIS A 124 1.30 -13.00 12.22
N HIS A 125 1.35 -12.13 11.21
CA HIS A 125 0.39 -12.16 10.11
C HIS A 125 0.60 -13.40 9.24
N THR A 126 -0.49 -13.97 8.76
CA THR A 126 -0.47 -15.14 7.89
C THR A 126 -0.99 -14.80 6.51
N VAL A 127 -0.32 -15.34 5.50
CA VAL A 127 -0.69 -15.20 4.09
C VAL A 127 -1.23 -16.53 3.55
N ARG A 128 -1.96 -16.47 2.45
CA ARG A 128 -2.43 -17.67 1.73
C ARG A 128 -1.36 -18.11 0.76
N MET A 129 -0.86 -19.33 0.97
CA MET A 129 0.13 -19.97 0.11
C MET A 129 -0.51 -21.13 -0.64
N PHE A 130 -0.51 -21.08 -1.95
CA PHE A 130 -0.98 -22.18 -2.79
C PHE A 130 0.22 -23.00 -3.29
N ASP A 131 0.18 -24.30 -3.03
CA ASP A 131 1.14 -25.24 -3.57
C ASP A 131 0.54 -25.91 -4.82
N PRO A 132 1.07 -25.63 -6.03
CA PRO A 132 0.55 -26.21 -7.26
C PRO A 132 0.74 -27.73 -7.35
N ALA A 133 1.80 -28.29 -6.74
CA ALA A 133 2.12 -29.70 -6.80
C ALA A 133 1.11 -30.54 -5.99
N SER A 134 0.84 -30.15 -4.77
CA SER A 134 -0.16 -30.79 -3.89
C SER A 134 -1.58 -30.24 -4.08
N ARG A 135 -1.75 -29.16 -4.82
CA ARG A 135 -3.00 -28.42 -4.99
C ARG A 135 -3.63 -28.02 -3.65
N THR A 136 -2.80 -27.72 -2.67
CA THR A 136 -3.23 -27.34 -1.34
C THR A 136 -3.08 -25.85 -1.10
N LEU A 137 -4.03 -25.26 -0.39
CA LEU A 137 -3.99 -23.90 0.11
C LEU A 137 -3.71 -23.92 1.60
N THR A 138 -2.57 -23.38 2.02
CA THR A 138 -2.20 -23.23 3.41
C THR A 138 -2.27 -21.78 3.83
N ARG A 139 -2.45 -21.55 5.14
CA ARG A 139 -2.38 -20.21 5.72
C ARG A 139 -1.31 -20.20 6.80
N ARG A 140 -0.22 -19.48 6.57
CA ARG A 140 0.92 -19.42 7.48
C ARG A 140 1.69 -18.10 7.31
N ALA A 141 2.57 -17.80 8.27
CA ALA A 141 3.54 -16.71 8.11
C ALA A 141 4.51 -17.01 6.95
N VAL A 142 5.00 -15.96 6.31
CA VAL A 142 6.06 -16.02 5.31
C VAL A 142 7.36 -16.52 5.96
N ARG A 143 8.14 -17.30 5.21
CA ARG A 143 9.44 -17.84 5.63
C ARG A 143 10.49 -17.47 4.59
N ILE A 144 11.73 -17.35 5.01
CA ILE A 144 12.87 -17.22 4.10
C ILE A 144 12.86 -18.37 3.10
N GLY A 145 13.07 -18.08 1.82
CA GLY A 145 12.98 -19.02 0.71
C GLY A 145 11.59 -19.15 0.07
N ASP A 146 10.53 -18.61 0.67
CA ASP A 146 9.23 -18.57 0.00
C ASP A 146 9.28 -17.71 -1.26
N GLN A 147 8.64 -18.19 -2.33
CA GLN A 147 8.61 -17.52 -3.61
C GLN A 147 7.17 -17.17 -4.02
N ALA A 148 7.01 -15.96 -4.55
CA ALA A 148 5.76 -15.50 -5.14
C ALA A 148 6.04 -14.40 -6.17
N THR A 149 5.06 -14.06 -6.98
CA THR A 149 5.13 -12.90 -7.87
C THR A 149 5.11 -11.60 -7.07
N LEU A 150 5.69 -10.54 -7.62
CA LEU A 150 5.65 -9.22 -6.98
C LEU A 150 4.22 -8.75 -6.73
N TYR A 151 3.26 -9.17 -7.57
CA TYR A 151 1.83 -8.93 -7.37
C TYR A 151 1.28 -9.63 -6.12
N GLU A 152 1.63 -10.89 -5.90
CA GLU A 152 1.22 -11.63 -4.72
C GLU A 152 1.85 -11.05 -3.44
N TRP A 153 3.11 -10.63 -3.49
CA TRP A 153 3.76 -9.90 -2.41
C TRP A 153 3.02 -8.60 -2.07
N LEU A 154 2.61 -7.83 -3.09
CA LEU A 154 1.83 -6.62 -2.89
C LEU A 154 0.47 -6.92 -2.24
N ASP A 155 -0.24 -7.96 -2.71
CA ASP A 155 -1.52 -8.38 -2.13
C ASP A 155 -1.35 -8.84 -0.67
N TRP A 156 -0.35 -9.65 -0.36
CA TRP A 156 -0.08 -10.10 1.00
C TRP A 156 0.32 -8.96 1.95
N MET A 157 0.94 -7.91 1.44
CA MET A 157 1.18 -6.70 2.22
C MET A 157 -0.11 -5.94 2.54
N LEU A 158 -0.99 -5.77 1.55
CA LEU A 158 -2.16 -4.90 1.68
C LEU A 158 -3.38 -5.62 2.28
N SER A 159 -3.65 -6.89 1.90
CA SER A 159 -4.85 -7.61 2.32
C SER A 159 -4.75 -8.15 3.76
N PRO A 160 -3.82 -9.06 4.11
CA PRO A 160 -3.65 -9.51 5.48
C PRO A 160 -2.75 -8.59 6.31
N SER A 161 -2.19 -7.55 5.70
CA SER A 161 -1.33 -6.57 6.37
C SER A 161 -0.01 -7.12 6.93
N SER A 162 0.60 -8.12 6.24
CA SER A 162 1.84 -8.73 6.70
C SER A 162 3.01 -7.73 6.72
N ASN A 163 3.73 -7.69 7.84
CA ASN A 163 4.89 -6.82 8.02
C ASN A 163 6.13 -7.40 7.33
N SER A 164 6.32 -8.73 7.41
CA SER A 164 7.37 -9.45 6.68
C SER A 164 7.33 -9.12 5.20
N VAL A 165 6.13 -9.15 4.64
CA VAL A 165 5.86 -8.85 3.24
C VAL A 165 6.12 -7.38 2.92
N ALA A 166 5.79 -6.46 3.83
CA ALA A 166 6.06 -5.04 3.62
C ALA A 166 7.57 -4.76 3.46
N GLY A 167 8.42 -5.43 4.23
CA GLY A 167 9.87 -5.37 4.05
C GLY A 167 10.31 -5.82 2.67
N MET A 168 9.76 -6.93 2.17
CA MET A 168 10.06 -7.44 0.83
C MET A 168 9.59 -6.49 -0.27
N VAL A 169 8.36 -5.95 -0.19
CA VAL A 169 7.86 -4.99 -1.19
C VAL A 169 8.69 -3.70 -1.20
N MET A 170 9.11 -3.21 -0.03
CA MET A 170 9.99 -2.05 0.08
C MET A 170 11.36 -2.31 -0.55
N ARG A 171 11.95 -3.50 -0.29
CA ARG A 171 13.18 -3.96 -0.94
C ARG A 171 13.05 -3.91 -2.46
N GLU A 172 11.98 -4.48 -3.01
CA GLU A 172 11.75 -4.52 -4.46
C GLU A 172 11.54 -3.13 -5.07
N ALA A 173 10.84 -2.24 -4.36
CA ALA A 173 10.68 -0.85 -4.80
C ALA A 173 12.04 -0.11 -4.88
N MET A 174 12.94 -0.35 -3.91
CA MET A 174 14.29 0.21 -3.91
C MET A 174 15.13 -0.36 -5.07
N LEU A 175 15.10 -1.67 -5.29
CA LEU A 175 15.80 -2.34 -6.39
C LEU A 175 15.32 -1.86 -7.75
N LEU A 176 14.00 -1.81 -7.95
CA LEU A 176 13.40 -1.32 -9.19
C LEU A 176 13.82 0.12 -9.48
N ARG A 177 13.81 0.98 -8.45
CA ARG A 177 14.22 2.39 -8.58
C ARG A 177 15.71 2.53 -8.89
N HIS A 178 16.56 1.68 -8.30
CA HIS A 178 18.02 1.75 -8.50
C HIS A 178 18.44 1.15 -9.84
N PHE A 179 17.96 -0.02 -10.19
CA PHE A 179 18.38 -0.76 -11.38
C PHE A 179 17.58 -0.43 -12.64
N GLY A 180 16.41 0.17 -12.49
CA GLY A 180 15.57 0.58 -13.62
C GLY A 180 15.33 -0.56 -14.62
N ALA A 181 15.67 -0.35 -15.87
CA ALA A 181 15.48 -1.33 -16.95
C ALA A 181 16.28 -2.63 -16.78
N ALA A 182 17.29 -2.69 -15.91
CA ALA A 182 18.02 -3.89 -15.59
C ALA A 182 17.29 -4.78 -14.56
N TYR A 183 16.27 -4.27 -13.88
CA TYR A 183 15.47 -5.04 -12.93
C TYR A 183 14.56 -6.05 -13.66
N PRO A 184 14.40 -7.30 -13.16
CA PRO A 184 14.99 -7.85 -11.94
C PRO A 184 16.46 -8.25 -12.14
N VAL A 185 17.24 -8.15 -11.06
CA VAL A 185 18.68 -8.45 -11.07
C VAL A 185 19.00 -9.73 -10.28
N PRO A 186 20.15 -10.40 -10.57
CA PRO A 186 20.58 -11.57 -9.82
C PRO A 186 20.85 -11.26 -8.34
N GLU A 187 20.67 -12.27 -7.48
CA GLU A 187 20.83 -12.16 -6.02
C GLU A 187 22.17 -11.54 -5.60
N ALA A 188 23.27 -11.87 -6.29
CA ALA A 188 24.58 -11.30 -6.00
C ALA A 188 24.61 -9.75 -6.13
N GLN A 189 23.89 -9.20 -7.09
CA GLN A 189 23.78 -7.74 -7.27
C GLN A 189 22.88 -7.12 -6.19
N ILE A 190 21.83 -7.82 -5.76
CA ILE A 190 20.96 -7.40 -4.66
C ILE A 190 21.79 -7.28 -3.38
N GLN A 191 22.54 -8.31 -3.04
CA GLN A 191 23.40 -8.32 -1.86
C GLN A 191 24.47 -7.22 -1.93
N GLN A 192 25.11 -7.03 -3.09
CA GLN A 192 26.08 -5.96 -3.28
C GLN A 192 25.43 -4.58 -3.03
N PHE A 193 24.24 -4.34 -3.58
CA PHE A 193 23.53 -3.07 -3.40
C PHE A 193 23.28 -2.78 -1.91
N PHE A 194 22.72 -3.72 -1.16
CA PHE A 194 22.41 -3.50 0.25
C PHE A 194 23.63 -3.50 1.17
N ASN A 195 24.72 -4.19 0.81
CA ASN A 195 25.96 -4.16 1.57
C ASN A 195 26.78 -2.88 1.33
N SER A 196 26.57 -2.18 0.22
CA SER A 196 27.28 -0.94 -0.13
C SER A 196 26.48 0.33 0.21
N THR A 197 25.22 0.18 0.60
CA THR A 197 24.36 1.31 0.99
C THR A 197 24.50 1.52 2.52
N PRO A 198 24.94 2.70 2.99
CA PRO A 198 25.14 2.98 4.40
C PRO A 198 23.84 3.03 5.22
#